data_63787feda15526c17a8bedca98824162
#
_entry.id   63787feda15526c17a8bedca98824162
#
_cell.length_a   1.000
_cell.length_b   1.000
_cell.length_c   1.000
_cell.angle_alpha   90.00
_cell.angle_beta   90.00
_cell.angle_gamma   90.00
#
_symmetry.space_group_name_H-M   'P 1'
#
loop_
_entity.id
_entity.type
_entity.pdbx_description
1 polymer ?
#
loop_
_entity_poly.entity_id
_entity_poly.type
_entity_poly.pdbx_seq_one_letter_code
_entity_poly.pdbx_strand_id
1 'polypeptide(L)'
;RFAIMEENTILDSIKLFYTFNSNIIPVLSNKEKYLGYIAYDDVFGDLSKYPLFSERGAVLTVETSIKSYSMTEIAKIVEGNNAKFYGSFISHINDEIVQVTMKISNDNLSSIDETFERYGYHVVRKFYKDEKEDLIKDRYQYFQKYLEF
;
A
#
# COMPACT_ATOMS: atom_id res chain seq x y z
N ARG A 1 13.60 -21.77 -10.45
CA ARG A 1 14.14 -22.61 -9.37
C ARG A 1 13.30 -22.48 -8.10
N PHE A 2 12.85 -23.58 -7.58
CA PHE A 2 12.04 -23.63 -6.36
C PHE A 2 12.93 -23.64 -5.10
N ALA A 3 13.61 -22.53 -4.87
CA ALA A 3 14.41 -22.30 -3.66
C ALA A 3 14.75 -20.81 -3.57
N ILE A 4 15.00 -20.36 -2.34
CA ILE A 4 15.54 -19.03 -2.08
C ILE A 4 16.95 -19.18 -1.54
N MET A 5 17.84 -18.30 -1.93
CA MET A 5 19.22 -18.29 -1.45
C MET A 5 19.32 -17.49 -0.16
N GLU A 6 20.30 -17.81 0.70
CA GLU A 6 20.50 -17.13 1.98
C GLU A 6 20.69 -15.61 1.86
N GLU A 7 21.15 -15.15 0.71
CA GLU A 7 21.36 -13.73 0.41
C GLU A 7 20.09 -13.00 -0.08
N ASN A 8 19.02 -13.73 -0.38
CA ASN A 8 17.77 -13.16 -0.85
C ASN A 8 16.97 -12.56 0.31
N THR A 9 16.06 -11.67 -0.03
CA THR A 9 15.18 -11.00 0.93
C THR A 9 13.81 -11.68 1.01
N ILE A 10 13.05 -11.32 2.04
CA ILE A 10 11.64 -11.73 2.17
C ILE A 10 10.83 -11.39 0.91
N LEU A 11 11.12 -10.24 0.28
CA LEU A 11 10.39 -9.81 -0.91
C LEU A 11 10.58 -10.77 -2.08
N ASP A 12 11.75 -11.38 -2.19
CA ASP A 12 12.04 -12.36 -3.24
C ASP A 12 11.19 -13.64 -3.07
N SER A 13 10.83 -13.98 -1.85
CA SER A 13 10.03 -15.17 -1.56
C SER A 13 8.57 -15.06 -2.02
N ILE A 14 8.01 -13.86 -2.05
CA ILE A 14 6.58 -13.63 -2.37
C ILE A 14 6.24 -14.20 -3.75
N LYS A 15 7.05 -13.89 -4.75
CA LYS A 15 6.85 -14.38 -6.11
C LYS A 15 6.94 -15.91 -6.19
N LEU A 16 7.84 -16.50 -5.43
CA LEU A 16 8.04 -17.95 -5.42
C LEU A 16 6.85 -18.68 -4.81
N PHE A 17 6.30 -18.18 -3.71
CA PHE A 17 5.09 -18.75 -3.11
C PHE A 17 3.93 -18.80 -4.12
N TYR A 18 3.75 -17.72 -4.86
CA TYR A 18 2.69 -17.64 -5.86
C TYR A 18 2.98 -18.56 -7.06
N THR A 19 4.18 -18.48 -7.61
CA THR A 19 4.56 -19.22 -8.82
C THR A 19 4.46 -20.73 -8.62
N PHE A 20 4.89 -21.23 -7.47
CA PHE A 20 4.90 -22.66 -7.17
C PHE A 20 3.73 -23.13 -6.34
N ASN A 21 2.81 -22.23 -5.99
CA ASN A 21 1.63 -22.54 -5.17
C ASN A 21 1.98 -23.38 -3.94
N SER A 22 3.05 -22.99 -3.24
CA SER A 22 3.57 -23.70 -2.08
C SER A 22 3.43 -22.87 -0.83
N ASN A 23 3.27 -23.53 0.32
CA ASN A 23 3.23 -22.89 1.65
C ASN A 23 4.61 -22.77 2.26
N ILE A 24 5.59 -23.46 1.73
CA ILE A 24 6.99 -23.44 2.20
C ILE A 24 7.94 -23.35 1.02
N ILE A 25 9.08 -22.71 1.24
CA ILE A 25 10.17 -22.61 0.25
C ILE A 25 11.47 -22.99 0.95
N PRO A 26 12.28 -23.90 0.38
CA PRO A 26 13.57 -24.23 0.94
C PRO A 26 14.57 -23.08 0.79
N VAL A 27 15.43 -22.93 1.79
CA VAL A 27 16.51 -21.94 1.80
C VAL A 27 17.83 -22.70 1.60
N LEU A 28 18.61 -22.25 0.63
CA LEU A 28 19.89 -22.84 0.29
C LEU A 28 21.04 -21.86 0.54
N SER A 29 22.19 -22.39 0.93
CA SER A 29 23.42 -21.61 0.99
C SER A 29 23.95 -21.35 -0.42
N ASN A 30 24.96 -20.48 -0.53
CA ASN A 30 25.66 -20.21 -1.80
C ASN A 30 26.31 -21.48 -2.40
N LYS A 31 26.54 -22.50 -1.57
CA LYS A 31 27.05 -23.81 -2.00
C LYS A 31 25.93 -24.83 -2.26
N GLU A 32 24.68 -24.35 -2.37
CA GLU A 32 23.50 -25.17 -2.59
C GLU A 32 23.19 -26.20 -1.50
N LYS A 33 23.66 -25.96 -0.29
CA LYS A 33 23.32 -26.79 0.87
C LYS A 33 22.01 -26.30 1.50
N TYR A 34 21.17 -27.24 1.88
CA TYR A 34 19.91 -26.95 2.58
C TYR A 34 20.18 -26.34 3.95
N LEU A 35 19.64 -25.16 4.20
CA LEU A 35 19.75 -24.44 5.48
C LEU A 35 18.47 -24.50 6.31
N GLY A 36 17.33 -24.69 5.68
CA GLY A 36 16.03 -24.67 6.32
C GLY A 36 14.96 -24.29 5.32
N TYR A 37 13.83 -23.82 5.82
CA TYR A 37 12.73 -23.39 4.97
C TYR A 37 12.11 -22.09 5.49
N ILE A 38 11.42 -21.39 4.59
CA ILE A 38 10.58 -20.24 4.92
C ILE A 38 9.13 -20.66 4.75
N ALA A 39 8.32 -20.44 5.77
CA ALA A 39 6.88 -20.68 5.70
C ALA A 39 6.16 -19.39 5.26
N TYR A 40 5.14 -19.55 4.43
CA TYR A 40 4.26 -18.48 3.98
C TYR A 40 3.71 -17.66 5.16
N ASP A 41 3.24 -18.34 6.21
CA ASP A 41 2.67 -17.71 7.39
C ASP A 41 3.68 -16.80 8.11
N ASP A 42 4.95 -17.19 8.17
CA ASP A 42 6.01 -16.39 8.79
C ASP A 42 6.26 -15.10 8.00
N VAL A 43 6.28 -15.19 6.67
CA VAL A 43 6.46 -14.04 5.80
C VAL A 43 5.29 -13.07 5.94
N PHE A 44 4.06 -13.57 5.93
CA PHE A 44 2.87 -12.75 6.14
C PHE A 44 2.85 -12.10 7.52
N GLY A 45 3.26 -12.85 8.55
CA GLY A 45 3.38 -12.33 9.90
C GLY A 45 4.34 -11.16 9.98
N ASP A 46 5.49 -11.26 9.33
CA ASP A 46 6.48 -10.17 9.29
C ASP A 46 5.98 -8.95 8.49
N LEU A 47 5.39 -9.18 7.32
CA LEU A 47 4.85 -8.09 6.50
C LEU A 47 3.72 -7.34 7.22
N SER A 48 2.89 -8.05 7.96
CA SER A 48 1.76 -7.45 8.70
C SER A 48 2.19 -6.45 9.76
N LYS A 49 3.44 -6.49 10.19
CA LYS A 49 4.00 -5.56 11.19
C LYS A 49 4.51 -4.26 10.58
N TYR A 50 4.72 -4.20 9.28
CA TYR A 50 5.21 -2.99 8.63
C TYR A 50 4.11 -1.92 8.62
N PRO A 51 4.45 -0.65 8.91
CA PRO A 51 3.46 0.43 8.95
C PRO A 51 2.58 0.54 7.69
N LEU A 52 3.13 0.19 6.53
CA LEU A 52 2.37 0.12 5.29
C LEU A 52 1.12 -0.74 5.41
N PHE A 53 1.17 -1.84 6.17
CA PHE A 53 0.06 -2.77 6.34
C PHE A 53 -0.66 -2.61 7.69
N SER A 54 0.07 -2.22 8.74
CA SER A 54 -0.46 -2.21 10.11
C SER A 54 -1.13 -0.91 10.52
N GLU A 55 -0.70 0.22 9.96
CA GLU A 55 -1.22 1.52 10.37
C GLU A 55 -2.60 1.80 9.75
N ARG A 56 -3.43 2.50 10.50
CA ARG A 56 -4.67 3.04 9.98
C ARG A 56 -4.35 4.22 9.07
N GLY A 57 -5.03 4.29 7.95
CA GLY A 57 -4.79 5.37 7.02
C GLY A 57 -5.62 5.25 5.77
N ALA A 58 -5.35 6.14 4.84
CA ALA A 58 -5.94 6.16 3.52
C ALA A 58 -5.05 5.43 2.53
N VAL A 59 -5.67 4.77 1.58
CA VAL A 59 -4.97 4.21 0.41
C VAL A 59 -5.39 5.01 -0.81
N LEU A 60 -4.42 5.62 -1.46
CA LEU A 60 -4.62 6.42 -2.66
C LEU A 60 -3.85 5.81 -3.83
N THR A 61 -4.44 5.89 -5.02
CA THR A 61 -3.74 5.57 -6.27
C THR A 61 -3.77 6.81 -7.15
N VAL A 62 -2.60 7.26 -7.56
CA VAL A 62 -2.44 8.40 -8.48
C VAL A 62 -1.86 7.94 -9.81
N GLU A 63 -2.25 8.62 -10.88
CA GLU A 63 -1.80 8.32 -12.23
C GLU A 63 -1.16 9.56 -12.83
N THR A 64 -0.05 9.37 -13.52
CA THR A 64 0.59 10.43 -14.30
C THR A 64 1.33 9.83 -15.50
N SER A 65 1.85 10.66 -16.38
CA SER A 65 2.66 10.18 -17.50
C SER A 65 3.98 9.59 -16.98
N ILE A 66 4.49 8.60 -17.71
CA ILE A 66 5.76 7.95 -17.36
C ILE A 66 6.93 8.96 -17.30
N LYS A 67 6.85 10.04 -18.07
CA LYS A 67 7.87 11.09 -18.12
C LYS A 67 7.80 12.04 -16.93
N SER A 68 6.63 12.21 -16.33
CA SER A 68 6.40 13.16 -15.23
C SER A 68 6.43 12.50 -13.85
N TYR A 69 6.50 11.20 -13.80
CA TYR A 69 6.48 10.44 -12.57
C TYR A 69 7.70 10.70 -11.69
N SER A 70 7.46 10.93 -10.40
CA SER A 70 8.52 11.10 -9.39
C SER A 70 8.00 10.67 -8.01
N MET A 71 8.62 9.63 -7.44
CA MET A 71 8.30 9.20 -6.07
C MET A 71 8.64 10.28 -5.04
N THR A 72 9.71 11.03 -5.25
CA THR A 72 10.09 12.14 -4.38
C THR A 72 9.00 13.21 -4.34
N GLU A 73 8.44 13.56 -5.49
CA GLU A 73 7.37 14.55 -5.58
C GLU A 73 6.09 14.06 -4.90
N ILE A 74 5.74 12.80 -5.10
CA ILE A 74 4.58 12.15 -4.46
C ILE A 74 4.70 12.23 -2.93
N ALA A 75 5.84 11.81 -2.39
CA ALA A 75 6.10 11.86 -0.95
C ALA A 75 6.07 13.29 -0.42
N LYS A 76 6.65 14.23 -1.16
CA LYS A 76 6.70 15.65 -0.81
C LYS A 76 5.30 16.28 -0.76
N ILE A 77 4.41 15.90 -1.67
CA ILE A 77 3.02 16.36 -1.68
C ILE A 77 2.31 15.90 -0.40
N VAL A 78 2.46 14.64 -0.03
CA VAL A 78 1.83 14.08 1.18
C VAL A 78 2.40 14.74 2.42
N GLU A 79 3.70 14.75 2.59
CA GLU A 79 4.36 15.30 3.79
C GLU A 79 4.22 16.82 3.87
N GLY A 80 4.19 17.50 2.72
CA GLY A 80 3.94 18.95 2.64
C GLY A 80 2.54 19.36 3.08
N ASN A 81 1.59 18.43 3.09
CA ASN A 81 0.25 18.61 3.65
C ASN A 81 0.12 18.09 5.09
N ASN A 82 1.25 17.88 5.77
CA ASN A 82 1.32 17.43 7.17
C ASN A 82 0.72 16.04 7.41
N ALA A 83 0.70 15.18 6.40
CA ALA A 83 0.33 13.78 6.55
C ALA A 83 1.60 12.91 6.60
N LYS A 84 1.46 11.72 7.17
CA LYS A 84 2.53 10.72 7.22
C LYS A 84 2.45 9.84 5.98
N PHE A 85 3.61 9.56 5.41
CA PHE A 85 3.75 8.69 4.24
C PHE A 85 4.26 7.34 4.69
N TYR A 86 3.40 6.31 4.71
CA TYR A 86 3.76 4.98 5.22
C TYR A 86 4.44 4.10 4.18
N GLY A 87 4.22 4.39 2.91
CA GLY A 87 4.87 3.66 1.83
C GLY A 87 4.09 3.74 0.54
N SER A 88 4.76 3.36 -0.55
CA SER A 88 4.16 3.35 -1.88
C SER A 88 4.79 2.29 -2.75
N PHE A 89 4.08 1.95 -3.81
CA PHE A 89 4.58 1.05 -4.84
C PHE A 89 3.92 1.37 -6.18
N ILE A 90 4.60 1.02 -7.25
CA ILE A 90 4.03 1.13 -8.59
C ILE A 90 3.03 0.00 -8.76
N SER A 91 1.74 0.34 -8.91
CA SER A 91 0.66 -0.63 -9.06
C SER A 91 0.33 -0.93 -10.52
N HIS A 92 0.70 -0.04 -11.44
CA HIS A 92 0.57 -0.26 -12.87
C HIS A 92 1.57 0.62 -13.62
N ILE A 93 2.18 0.09 -14.66
CA ILE A 93 3.11 0.84 -15.51
C ILE A 93 3.05 0.30 -16.93
N ASN A 94 3.05 1.22 -17.91
CA ASN A 94 3.24 0.91 -19.32
C ASN A 94 4.09 2.01 -19.97
N ASP A 95 4.13 2.06 -21.30
CA ASP A 95 4.99 3.02 -22.03
C ASP A 95 4.50 4.48 -21.89
N GLU A 96 3.25 4.69 -21.51
CA GLU A 96 2.60 6.01 -21.46
C GLU A 96 2.37 6.51 -20.04
N ILE A 97 1.84 5.66 -19.17
CA ILE A 97 1.39 6.03 -17.83
C ILE A 97 2.01 5.16 -16.74
N VAL A 98 2.02 5.71 -15.53
CA VAL A 98 2.35 5.00 -14.31
C VAL A 98 1.28 5.29 -13.26
N GLN A 99 0.85 4.23 -12.56
CA GLN A 99 0.00 4.37 -11.38
C GLN A 99 0.81 4.00 -10.14
N VAL A 100 0.73 4.85 -9.13
CA VAL A 100 1.38 4.65 -7.85
C VAL A 100 0.32 4.55 -6.77
N THR A 101 0.35 3.47 -6.03
CA THR A 101 -0.52 3.27 -4.87
C THR A 101 0.27 3.55 -3.60
N MET A 102 -0.33 4.28 -2.67
CA MET A 102 0.31 4.69 -1.44
C MET A 102 -0.59 4.53 -0.24
N LYS A 103 0.00 4.34 0.92
CA LYS A 103 -0.67 4.38 2.21
C LYS A 103 -0.18 5.60 2.98
N ILE A 104 -1.12 6.42 3.42
CA ILE A 104 -0.85 7.68 4.12
C ILE A 104 -1.76 7.80 5.35
N SER A 105 -1.40 8.68 6.28
CA SER A 105 -2.29 8.98 7.41
C SER A 105 -3.56 9.70 6.96
N ASN A 106 -4.62 9.63 7.77
CA ASN A 106 -5.93 10.26 7.48
C ASN A 106 -5.94 11.78 7.72
N ASP A 107 -4.84 12.46 7.45
CA ASP A 107 -4.69 13.89 7.70
C ASP A 107 -4.77 14.67 6.39
N ASN A 108 -5.61 15.69 6.36
CA ASN A 108 -5.67 16.67 5.25
C ASN A 108 -5.88 16.04 3.86
N LEU A 109 -6.71 15.00 3.77
CA LEU A 109 -6.91 14.23 2.53
C LEU A 109 -7.41 15.10 1.37
N SER A 110 -8.33 16.04 1.62
CA SER A 110 -8.83 16.94 0.58
C SER A 110 -7.73 17.82 0.01
N SER A 111 -6.87 18.37 0.87
CA SER A 111 -5.73 19.19 0.45
C SER A 111 -4.71 18.36 -0.35
N ILE A 112 -4.50 17.13 0.04
CA ILE A 112 -3.61 16.20 -0.66
C ILE A 112 -4.14 15.90 -2.07
N ASP A 113 -5.43 15.58 -2.19
CA ASP A 113 -6.07 15.34 -3.48
C ASP A 113 -5.94 16.54 -4.42
N GLU A 114 -6.24 17.74 -3.92
CA GLU A 114 -6.13 18.98 -4.70
C GLU A 114 -4.69 19.24 -5.10
N THR A 115 -3.73 18.98 -4.22
CA THR A 115 -2.31 19.17 -4.51
C THR A 115 -1.84 18.22 -5.59
N PHE A 116 -2.24 16.95 -5.53
CA PHE A 116 -1.93 15.98 -6.58
C PHE A 116 -2.43 16.43 -7.95
N GLU A 117 -3.70 16.85 -8.02
CA GLU A 117 -4.29 17.33 -9.29
C GLU A 117 -3.52 18.54 -9.84
N ARG A 118 -3.14 19.50 -8.99
CA ARG A 118 -2.34 20.67 -9.42
C ARG A 118 -0.97 20.30 -9.98
N TYR A 119 -0.37 19.22 -9.47
CA TYR A 119 0.95 18.78 -9.93
C TYR A 119 0.87 17.76 -11.07
N GLY A 120 -0.31 17.54 -11.62
CA GLY A 120 -0.49 16.64 -12.77
C GLY A 120 -0.63 15.17 -12.43
N TYR A 121 -0.91 14.85 -11.17
CA TYR A 121 -1.22 13.50 -10.72
C TYR A 121 -2.73 13.36 -10.57
N HIS A 122 -3.34 12.56 -11.41
CA HIS A 122 -4.77 12.29 -11.33
C HIS A 122 -5.04 11.22 -10.27
N VAL A 123 -5.91 11.52 -9.31
CA VAL A 123 -6.30 10.57 -8.25
C VAL A 123 -7.37 9.64 -8.81
N VAL A 124 -7.01 8.37 -9.09
CA VAL A 124 -7.89 7.39 -9.72
C VAL A 124 -8.63 6.51 -8.74
N ARG A 125 -8.08 6.32 -7.53
CA ARG A 125 -8.72 5.51 -6.48
C ARG A 125 -8.44 6.10 -5.10
N LYS A 126 -9.46 6.04 -4.24
CA LYS A 126 -9.40 6.48 -2.85
C LYS A 126 -10.07 5.45 -1.96
N PHE A 127 -9.36 4.96 -0.95
CA PHE A 127 -9.90 4.07 0.05
C PHE A 127 -9.59 4.67 1.42
N TYR A 128 -10.53 5.43 1.97
CA TYR A 128 -10.45 5.94 3.32
C TYR A 128 -11.85 6.20 3.85
N LYS A 129 -11.95 6.18 5.17
CA LYS A 129 -13.16 6.65 5.85
C LYS A 129 -12.99 8.13 6.16
N ASP A 130 -13.90 8.91 5.66
CA ASP A 130 -14.04 10.28 6.11
C ASP A 130 -14.73 10.23 7.47
N GLU A 131 -13.98 10.46 8.55
CA GLU A 131 -14.51 10.44 9.92
C GLU A 131 -15.69 11.39 10.09
N LYS A 132 -15.65 12.52 9.40
CA LYS A 132 -16.72 13.51 9.43
C LYS A 132 -17.98 12.97 8.75
N GLU A 133 -17.84 12.31 7.62
CA GLU A 133 -18.94 11.68 6.89
C GLU A 133 -19.52 10.51 7.69
N ASP A 134 -18.68 9.67 8.25
CA ASP A 134 -19.10 8.55 9.08
C ASP A 134 -19.84 9.05 10.34
N LEU A 135 -19.36 10.12 10.96
CA LEU A 135 -20.02 10.73 12.12
C LEU A 135 -21.42 11.26 11.75
N ILE A 136 -21.55 11.89 10.60
CA ILE A 136 -22.84 12.38 10.09
C ILE A 136 -23.78 11.23 9.81
N LYS A 137 -23.30 10.14 9.17
CA LYS A 137 -24.09 8.93 8.91
C LYS A 137 -24.55 8.26 10.19
N ASP A 138 -23.68 8.13 11.19
CA ASP A 138 -24.02 7.55 12.49
C ASP A 138 -25.07 8.37 13.19
N ARG A 139 -24.94 9.69 13.19
CA ARG A 139 -25.94 10.61 13.76
C ARG A 139 -27.26 10.53 13.04
N TYR A 140 -27.23 10.43 11.69
CA TYR A 140 -28.42 10.31 10.88
C TYR A 140 -29.16 8.99 11.15
N GLN A 141 -28.44 7.87 11.23
CA GLN A 141 -29.00 6.58 11.58
C GLN A 141 -29.61 6.56 12.97
N TYR A 142 -28.90 7.16 13.93
CA TYR A 142 -29.41 7.32 15.31
C TYR A 142 -30.70 8.13 15.33
N PHE A 143 -30.76 9.22 14.59
CA PHE A 143 -31.91 10.10 14.50
C PHE A 143 -33.10 9.38 13.84
N GLN A 144 -32.87 8.65 12.74
CA GLN A 144 -33.90 7.84 12.09
C GLN A 144 -34.47 6.78 13.05
N LYS A 145 -33.60 6.08 13.75
CA LYS A 145 -34.00 5.07 14.73
C LYS A 145 -34.85 5.64 15.87
N TYR A 146 -34.56 6.86 16.24
CA TYR A 146 -35.32 7.59 17.27
C TYR A 146 -36.70 8.02 16.76
N LEU A 147 -36.84 8.29 15.46
CA LEU A 147 -38.11 8.71 14.84
C LEU A 147 -39.01 7.55 14.39
N GLU A 148 -38.50 6.33 14.34
CA GLU A 148 -39.26 5.13 13.94
C GLU A 148 -40.06 4.50 15.11
N PHE A 149 -40.73 5.31 15.84
CA PHE A 149 -41.65 4.79 16.85
C PHE A 149 -43.03 4.48 16.28
#